data_f1de2f0a2af665e07ed74ac1c856c952
#
_entry.id   f1de2f0a2af665e07ed74ac1c856c952
#
_cell.length_a   1.000
_cell.length_b   1.000
_cell.length_c   1.000
_cell.angle_alpha   90.00
_cell.angle_beta   90.00
_cell.angle_gamma   90.00
#
_symmetry.space_group_name_H-M   'P 1'
#
loop_
_entity.id
_entity.type
_entity.pdbx_description
1 polymer ?
#
loop_
_entity_poly.entity_id
_entity_poly.type
_entity_poly.pdbx_seq_one_letter_code
_entity_poly.pdbx_strand_id
1 'polypeptide(L)'
;MITMCLKGSEYLQTKEITELFKQKGIKATAQRIAVYKYLYENRIHPDVDTVYKNLVEDNPSFSKTTVYNCLQTLADCGLIIPVMIESEKIRYDANPNFHSHFKCRCCGGIFDFTCKVNDIEGLDGFDVEHRDVYF
;
A
#
# COMPACT_ATOMS: atom_id res chain seq x y z
N MET A 1 14.38 -20.43 7.18
CA MET A 1 13.08 -21.00 6.81
C MET A 1 12.10 -19.85 6.58
N ILE A 2 11.99 -19.43 5.35
CA ILE A 2 11.08 -18.34 4.97
C ILE A 2 9.77 -18.98 4.58
N THR A 3 8.93 -19.16 5.56
CA THR A 3 7.55 -19.51 5.30
C THR A 3 6.74 -18.29 5.65
N MET A 4 6.33 -17.51 4.70
CA MET A 4 5.14 -16.67 4.82
C MET A 4 4.76 -16.09 3.48
N CYS A 5 4.41 -16.97 2.57
CA CYS A 5 3.32 -16.63 1.69
C CYS A 5 2.06 -16.82 2.54
N LEU A 6 1.55 -15.78 3.16
CA LEU A 6 0.21 -15.81 3.71
C LEU A 6 -0.76 -15.92 2.54
N LYS A 7 -1.10 -17.16 2.25
CA LYS A 7 -2.28 -17.50 1.48
C LYS A 7 -3.50 -17.08 2.29
N GLY A 8 -4.05 -15.98 1.93
CA GLY A 8 -5.37 -15.53 2.28
C GLY A 8 -5.78 -14.57 1.20
N SER A 9 -6.08 -15.07 0.00
CA SER A 9 -6.83 -14.29 -0.96
C SER A 9 -8.27 -14.22 -0.47
N GLU A 10 -8.52 -13.46 0.57
CA GLU A 10 -9.83 -12.94 0.82
C GLU A 10 -10.10 -11.94 -0.31
N TYR A 11 -10.90 -12.36 -1.26
CA TYR A 11 -11.42 -11.47 -2.30
C TYR A 11 -12.31 -10.43 -1.63
N LEU A 12 -11.77 -9.23 -1.49
CA LEU A 12 -12.50 -8.12 -0.91
C LEU A 12 -13.64 -7.71 -1.87
N GLN A 13 -14.87 -7.76 -1.38
CA GLN A 13 -16.03 -7.41 -2.20
C GLN A 13 -16.16 -5.89 -2.33
N THR A 14 -16.68 -5.45 -3.46
CA THR A 14 -16.91 -4.02 -3.75
C THR A 14 -17.73 -3.33 -2.64
N LYS A 15 -18.69 -4.04 -2.05
CA LYS A 15 -19.53 -3.52 -0.96
C LYS A 15 -18.70 -3.21 0.30
N GLU A 16 -17.77 -4.07 0.64
CA GLU A 16 -16.88 -3.91 1.80
C GLU A 16 -15.93 -2.72 1.60
N ILE A 17 -15.40 -2.59 0.38
CA ILE A 17 -14.56 -1.44 0.01
C ILE A 17 -15.35 -0.13 0.08
N THR A 18 -16.58 -0.13 -0.41
CA THR A 18 -17.45 1.06 -0.39
C THR A 18 -17.73 1.52 1.05
N GLU A 19 -18.00 0.59 1.95
CA GLU A 19 -18.23 0.90 3.37
C GLU A 19 -16.94 1.42 4.03
N LEU A 20 -15.82 0.81 3.74
CA LEU A 20 -14.52 1.26 4.22
C LEU A 20 -14.20 2.69 3.76
N PHE A 21 -14.45 3.01 2.49
CA PHE A 21 -14.25 4.36 1.95
C PHE A 21 -15.16 5.39 2.62
N LYS A 22 -16.42 5.02 2.87
CA LYS A 22 -17.35 5.85 3.60
C LYS A 22 -16.88 6.18 5.01
N GLN A 23 -16.34 5.19 5.74
CA GLN A 23 -15.76 5.39 7.06
C GLN A 23 -14.56 6.34 7.04
N LYS A 24 -13.81 6.36 5.95
CA LYS A 24 -12.66 7.26 5.72
C LYS A 24 -13.03 8.60 5.10
N GLY A 25 -14.30 8.83 4.82
CA GLY A 25 -14.79 10.10 4.27
C GLY A 25 -14.42 10.35 2.81
N ILE A 26 -14.09 9.31 2.05
CA ILE A 26 -13.77 9.40 0.63
C ILE A 26 -14.88 8.83 -0.25
N LYS A 27 -15.06 9.42 -1.43
CA LYS A 27 -16.06 8.97 -2.39
C LYS A 27 -15.62 7.65 -3.02
N ALA A 28 -16.49 6.64 -2.99
CA ALA A 28 -16.31 5.35 -3.63
C ALA A 28 -16.56 5.41 -5.14
N THR A 29 -15.56 5.88 -5.90
CA THR A 29 -15.61 5.82 -7.36
C THR A 29 -15.16 4.46 -7.86
N ALA A 30 -15.62 4.03 -9.03
CA ALA A 30 -15.20 2.76 -9.62
C ALA A 30 -13.69 2.66 -9.78
N GLN A 31 -13.03 3.75 -10.13
CA GLN A 31 -11.58 3.83 -10.28
C GLN A 31 -10.84 3.62 -8.96
N ARG A 32 -11.24 4.32 -7.89
CA ARG A 32 -10.65 4.15 -6.56
C ARG A 32 -10.85 2.74 -6.01
N ILE A 33 -12.02 2.17 -6.22
CA ILE A 33 -12.33 0.80 -5.82
C ILE A 33 -11.41 -0.18 -6.55
N ALA A 34 -11.26 -0.04 -7.86
CA ALA A 34 -10.39 -0.91 -8.66
C ALA A 34 -8.92 -0.84 -8.21
N VAL A 35 -8.39 0.37 -7.97
CA VAL A 35 -7.02 0.57 -7.49
C VAL A 35 -6.83 -0.05 -6.10
N TYR A 36 -7.72 0.22 -5.17
CA TYR A 36 -7.61 -0.33 -3.81
C TYR A 36 -7.71 -1.87 -3.81
N LYS A 37 -8.66 -2.42 -4.54
CA LYS A 37 -8.84 -3.85 -4.69
C LYS A 37 -7.59 -4.53 -5.26
N TYR A 38 -7.01 -3.95 -6.30
CA TYR A 38 -5.77 -4.45 -6.89
C TYR A 38 -4.63 -4.51 -5.87
N LEU A 39 -4.42 -3.45 -5.09
CA LEU A 39 -3.39 -3.41 -4.05
C LEU A 39 -3.64 -4.43 -2.93
N TYR A 40 -4.89 -4.58 -2.55
CA TYR A 40 -5.28 -5.52 -1.49
C TYR A 40 -5.06 -6.98 -1.89
N GLU A 41 -5.41 -7.33 -3.13
CA GLU A 41 -5.28 -8.67 -3.67
C GLU A 41 -3.84 -9.02 -4.10
N ASN A 42 -3.04 -8.01 -4.43
CA ASN A 42 -1.67 -8.17 -4.92
C ASN A 42 -0.67 -7.47 -4.00
N ARG A 43 -0.24 -8.15 -2.97
CA ARG A 43 0.68 -7.63 -1.97
C ARG A 43 2.14 -7.69 -2.41
N ILE A 44 2.42 -7.10 -3.56
CA ILE A 44 3.73 -7.04 -4.21
C ILE A 44 4.40 -5.68 -4.11
N HIS A 45 3.79 -4.74 -3.39
CA HIS A 45 4.24 -3.34 -3.28
C HIS A 45 4.41 -2.68 -4.65
N PRO A 46 3.34 -2.59 -5.46
CA PRO A 46 3.45 -2.08 -6.81
C PRO A 46 3.66 -0.56 -6.83
N ASP A 47 4.36 -0.09 -7.84
CA ASP A 47 4.42 1.32 -8.20
C ASP A 47 3.24 1.72 -9.11
N VAL A 48 3.14 3.01 -9.44
CA VAL A 48 2.07 3.55 -10.30
C VAL A 48 2.02 2.83 -11.66
N ASP A 49 3.20 2.58 -12.26
CA ASP A 49 3.28 1.95 -13.58
C ASP A 49 2.76 0.51 -13.56
N THR A 50 3.08 -0.23 -12.52
CA THR A 50 2.60 -1.60 -12.34
C THR A 50 1.09 -1.64 -12.15
N VAL A 51 0.55 -0.77 -11.31
CA VAL A 51 -0.90 -0.67 -11.10
C VAL A 51 -1.61 -0.30 -12.39
N TYR A 52 -1.11 0.72 -13.11
CA TYR A 52 -1.68 1.13 -14.38
C TYR A 52 -1.69 0.02 -15.42
N LYS A 53 -0.57 -0.66 -15.62
CA LYS A 53 -0.46 -1.78 -16.58
C LYS A 53 -1.49 -2.87 -16.34
N ASN A 54 -1.72 -3.21 -15.08
CA ASN A 54 -2.62 -4.31 -14.73
C ASN A 54 -4.10 -3.91 -14.73
N LEU A 55 -4.43 -2.62 -14.62
CA LEU A 55 -5.81 -2.16 -14.59
C LEU A 55 -6.33 -1.63 -15.93
N VAL A 56 -5.45 -1.16 -16.80
CA VAL A 56 -5.85 -0.49 -18.05
C VAL A 56 -6.52 -1.43 -19.04
N GLU A 57 -6.16 -2.72 -19.06
CA GLU A 57 -6.75 -3.70 -19.98
C GLU A 57 -8.25 -3.88 -19.72
N ASP A 58 -8.65 -3.98 -18.46
CA ASP A 58 -10.05 -4.13 -18.07
C ASP A 58 -10.78 -2.79 -17.92
N ASN A 59 -10.03 -1.71 -17.82
CA ASN A 59 -10.55 -0.36 -17.57
C ASN A 59 -9.89 0.66 -18.49
N PRO A 60 -10.28 0.74 -19.78
CA PRO A 60 -9.63 1.62 -20.77
C PRO A 60 -9.68 3.12 -20.44
N SER A 61 -10.57 3.53 -19.52
CA SER A 61 -10.66 4.91 -19.04
C SER A 61 -9.54 5.32 -18.08
N PHE A 62 -8.73 4.37 -17.60
CA PHE A 62 -7.60 4.69 -16.74
C PHE A 62 -6.47 5.36 -17.53
N SER A 63 -5.92 6.40 -16.93
CA SER A 63 -4.62 6.98 -17.29
C SER A 63 -3.66 6.81 -16.11
N LYS A 64 -2.37 6.98 -16.32
CA LYS A 64 -1.40 7.00 -15.21
C LYS A 64 -1.71 8.10 -14.20
N THR A 65 -2.14 9.26 -14.66
CA THR A 65 -2.57 10.37 -13.80
C THR A 65 -3.76 9.98 -12.94
N THR A 66 -4.74 9.28 -13.49
CA THR A 66 -5.89 8.78 -12.74
C THR A 66 -5.47 7.80 -11.66
N VAL A 67 -4.60 6.85 -11.98
CA VAL A 67 -4.05 5.89 -11.01
C VAL A 67 -3.28 6.61 -9.90
N TYR A 68 -2.40 7.54 -10.27
CA TYR A 68 -1.66 8.35 -9.30
C TYR A 68 -2.59 9.11 -8.34
N ASN A 69 -3.62 9.77 -8.87
CA ASN A 69 -4.57 10.52 -8.05
C ASN A 69 -5.38 9.60 -7.11
N CYS A 70 -5.74 8.40 -7.57
CA CYS A 70 -6.40 7.41 -6.72
C CYS A 70 -5.46 6.95 -5.59
N LEU A 71 -4.22 6.63 -5.89
CA LEU A 71 -3.22 6.22 -4.90
C LEU A 71 -2.96 7.33 -3.88
N GLN A 72 -2.85 8.58 -4.34
CA GLN A 72 -2.66 9.74 -3.46
C GLN A 72 -3.85 9.91 -2.50
N THR A 73 -5.07 9.84 -3.01
CA THR A 73 -6.29 9.93 -2.18
C THR A 73 -6.35 8.82 -1.13
N LEU A 74 -6.01 7.59 -1.51
CA LEU A 74 -6.00 6.44 -0.61
C LEU A 74 -4.89 6.54 0.45
N ALA A 75 -3.74 7.07 0.08
CA ALA A 75 -2.64 7.32 1.01
C ALA A 75 -2.98 8.43 2.01
N ASP A 76 -3.55 9.54 1.54
CA ASP A 76 -3.91 10.69 2.38
C ASP A 76 -4.94 10.33 3.46
N CYS A 77 -5.85 9.39 3.18
CA CYS A 77 -6.82 8.90 4.17
C CYS A 77 -6.31 7.69 5.01
N GLY A 78 -5.08 7.26 4.80
CA GLY A 78 -4.45 6.19 5.58
C GLY A 78 -4.91 4.77 5.24
N LEU A 79 -5.57 4.56 4.09
CA LEU A 79 -5.97 3.23 3.63
C LEU A 79 -4.82 2.43 3.01
N ILE A 80 -3.85 3.13 2.45
CA ILE A 80 -2.61 2.56 1.92
C ILE A 80 -1.41 3.35 2.43
N ILE A 81 -0.24 2.74 2.38
CA ILE A 81 1.01 3.36 2.82
C ILE A 81 1.94 3.49 1.62
N PRO A 82 2.47 4.70 1.34
CA PRO A 82 3.57 4.86 0.40
C PRO A 82 4.86 4.30 1.02
N VAL A 83 5.57 3.47 0.28
CA VAL A 83 6.83 2.85 0.68
C VAL A 83 7.95 3.46 -0.14
N MET A 84 8.83 4.23 0.51
CA MET A 84 9.94 4.97 -0.11
C MET A 84 11.29 4.29 0.18
N ILE A 85 11.39 3.00 -0.06
CA ILE A 85 12.62 2.24 0.13
C ILE A 85 13.60 2.41 -1.03
N GLU A 86 13.12 2.94 -2.15
CA GLU A 86 13.90 3.25 -3.35
C GLU A 86 13.92 4.75 -3.58
N SER A 87 15.04 5.30 -4.04
CA SER A 87 15.17 6.73 -4.29
C SER A 87 14.36 7.24 -5.47
N GLU A 88 14.03 6.39 -6.42
CA GLU A 88 13.43 6.79 -7.70
C GLU A 88 11.95 6.38 -7.86
N LYS A 89 11.44 5.52 -6.99
CA LYS A 89 10.08 4.99 -7.10
C LYS A 89 9.38 4.95 -5.76
N ILE A 90 8.15 5.41 -5.76
CA ILE A 90 7.22 5.20 -4.65
C ILE A 90 6.45 3.92 -4.93
N ARG A 91 6.49 2.99 -3.98
CA ARG A 91 5.65 1.80 -3.99
C ARG A 91 4.51 1.97 -3.00
N TYR A 92 3.48 1.15 -3.12
CA TYR A 92 2.29 1.27 -2.30
C TYR A 92 1.93 -0.06 -1.65
N ASP A 93 1.47 0.01 -0.40
CA ASP A 93 1.06 -1.12 0.39
C ASP A 93 -0.35 -0.91 0.97
N ALA A 94 -1.24 -1.87 0.76
CA ALA A 94 -2.59 -1.85 1.31
C ALA A 94 -2.67 -2.35 2.77
N ASN A 95 -1.55 -2.65 3.41
CA ASN A 95 -1.51 -3.00 4.82
C ASN A 95 -1.23 -1.75 5.67
N PRO A 96 -2.23 -1.13 6.30
CA PRO A 96 -2.05 0.09 7.09
C PRO A 96 -1.42 -0.17 8.47
N ASN A 97 -1.29 -1.42 8.88
CA ASN A 97 -0.68 -1.77 10.17
C ASN A 97 0.83 -1.55 10.12
N PHE A 98 1.39 -1.12 11.24
CA PHE A 98 2.83 -0.94 11.34
C PHE A 98 3.57 -2.25 11.06
N HIS A 99 4.46 -2.21 10.10
CA HIS A 99 5.39 -3.28 9.78
C HIS A 99 6.63 -2.68 9.10
N SER A 100 7.65 -3.49 8.93
CA SER A 100 8.90 -3.09 8.31
C SER A 100 9.03 -3.69 6.91
N HIS A 101 9.80 -3.06 6.06
CA HIS A 101 10.09 -3.52 4.71
C HIS A 101 11.57 -3.73 4.51
N PHE A 102 11.94 -4.73 3.69
CA PHE A 102 13.29 -4.80 3.14
C PHE A 102 13.23 -5.06 1.63
N LYS A 103 14.27 -4.60 0.94
CA LYS A 103 14.45 -4.83 -0.49
C LYS A 103 15.49 -5.91 -0.71
N CYS A 104 15.12 -6.95 -1.42
CA CYS A 104 16.06 -7.99 -1.84
C CYS A 104 16.94 -7.50 -2.99
N ARG A 105 18.25 -7.57 -2.82
CA ARG A 105 19.20 -7.19 -3.89
C ARG A 105 19.22 -8.17 -5.06
N CYS A 106 18.82 -9.42 -4.84
CA CYS A 106 18.82 -10.45 -5.89
C CYS A 106 17.64 -10.30 -6.85
N CYS A 107 16.41 -10.17 -6.32
CA CYS A 107 15.19 -10.12 -7.14
C CYS A 107 14.57 -8.73 -7.26
N GLY A 108 15.06 -7.74 -6.50
CA GLY A 108 14.48 -6.40 -6.44
C GLY A 108 13.11 -6.31 -5.75
N GLY A 109 12.59 -7.43 -5.23
CA GLY A 109 11.32 -7.49 -4.52
C GLY A 109 11.39 -6.82 -3.16
N ILE A 110 10.24 -6.29 -2.73
CA ILE A 110 10.05 -5.72 -1.40
C ILE A 110 9.21 -6.69 -0.59
N PHE A 111 9.65 -6.97 0.62
CA PHE A 111 9.04 -7.94 1.52
C PHE A 111 8.73 -7.31 2.86
N ASP A 112 7.59 -7.67 3.42
CA ASP A 112 7.19 -7.30 4.76
C ASP A 112 7.87 -8.18 5.80
N PHE A 113 8.23 -7.59 6.93
CA PHE A 113 8.66 -8.33 8.09
C PHE A 113 8.27 -7.59 9.38
N THR A 114 8.22 -8.32 10.48
CA THR A 114 7.94 -7.73 11.78
C THR A 114 9.25 -7.44 12.49
N CYS A 115 9.45 -6.18 12.84
CA CYS A 115 10.56 -5.73 13.66
C CYS A 115 10.02 -5.12 14.95
N LYS A 116 10.55 -5.54 16.09
CA LYS A 116 10.30 -4.86 17.36
C LYS A 116 11.43 -3.86 17.56
N VAL A 117 11.14 -2.60 17.34
CA VAL A 117 12.04 -1.52 17.72
C VAL A 117 11.69 -1.14 19.16
N ASN A 118 12.44 -1.71 20.09
CA ASN A 118 12.34 -1.36 21.51
C ASN A 118 13.29 -0.19 21.78
N ASP A 119 12.88 0.68 22.68
CA ASP A 119 13.71 1.75 23.26
C ASP A 119 14.25 2.77 22.22
N ILE A 120 13.35 3.63 21.76
CA ILE A 120 13.76 4.84 21.03
C ILE A 120 14.02 5.92 22.08
N GLU A 121 15.29 6.24 22.29
CA GLU A 121 15.70 7.33 23.18
C GLU A 121 15.61 8.69 22.47
N GLY A 122 15.40 9.75 23.24
CA GLY A 122 15.45 11.13 22.74
C GLY A 122 14.15 11.64 22.12
N LEU A 123 13.04 10.94 22.27
CA LEU A 123 11.71 11.37 21.83
C LEU A 123 10.79 11.81 22.98
N ASP A 124 11.36 12.05 24.16
CA ASP A 124 10.60 12.51 25.33
C ASP A 124 9.94 13.87 25.03
N GLY A 125 8.62 13.93 25.20
CA GLY A 125 7.84 15.14 24.94
C GLY A 125 7.38 15.33 23.50
N PHE A 126 7.67 14.38 22.60
CA PHE A 126 7.15 14.36 21.25
C PHE A 126 6.03 13.34 21.10
N ASP A 127 5.01 13.68 20.35
CA ASP A 127 3.98 12.74 19.89
C ASP A 127 4.38 12.21 18.52
N VAL A 128 4.65 10.91 18.42
CA VAL A 128 5.15 10.29 17.17
C VAL A 128 3.97 9.71 16.40
N GLU A 129 3.55 10.43 15.36
CA GLU A 129 2.43 10.00 14.52
C GLU A 129 2.81 8.87 13.56
N HIS A 130 4.06 8.85 13.08
CA HIS A 130 4.52 7.88 12.10
C HIS A 130 6.02 7.61 12.25
N ARG A 131 6.42 6.38 11.94
CA ARG A 131 7.83 6.00 11.85
C ARG A 131 8.05 4.98 10.76
N ASP A 132 9.14 5.10 10.05
CA ASP A 132 9.61 4.15 9.06
C ASP A 132 10.93 3.54 9.50
N VAL A 133 11.07 2.25 9.31
CA VAL A 133 12.31 1.51 9.59
C VAL A 133 12.73 0.76 8.33
N TYR A 134 13.90 1.07 7.83
CA TYR A 134 14.46 0.47 6.61
C TYR A 134 15.72 -0.35 6.95
N PHE A 135 15.87 -1.46 6.26
CA PHE A 135 17.02 -2.34 6.36
C PHE A 135 17.62 -2.63 5.00
#